data_bb11296aaea4e5462bd57ac942d0f389
#
_entry.id   bb11296aaea4e5462bd57ac942d0f389
#
_cell.length_a   1.000
_cell.length_b   1.000
_cell.length_c   1.000
_cell.angle_alpha   90.00
_cell.angle_beta   90.00
_cell.angle_gamma   90.00
#
_symmetry.space_group_name_H-M   'P 1'
#
loop_
_entity.id
_entity.type
_entity.pdbx_description
1 polymer ?
#
loop_
_entity_poly.entity_id
_entity_poly.type
_entity_poly.pdbx_seq_one_letter_code
_entity_poly.pdbx_strand_id
1 'polypeptide(L)'
;MDVIYAYFNYLSTQASLESTQQKKEQLLAERHRLEQFFSVGAVTEDELQKIISSIEQTNVDILTLKNTLNNISNTLEYLTAERVEIKQGSSIVFQDAQKEQQRFDILALEESVKSAQEEANIAKSAHLPTFKIEDTYSRFKNDYANNAWESDKENQNTIVLSMQWKLFDFGSTSASVQAAQKNYLAKSSELAYEKHKAKASYQSAYNSYQTALAKIEANKAKLRASEMTYELVKKKFQQGIVNNVTYLDALSEKFDAQAQLQTALNEVEYQKAVLLYEMGEEIKGAIQ
;
A
#
# COMPACT_ATOMS: atom_id res chain seq x y z
N MET A 1 -0.69 1.40 2.69
CA MET A 1 -0.50 1.51 1.22
C MET A 1 -1.56 0.75 0.45
N ASP A 2 -1.95 -0.45 0.88
CA ASP A 2 -2.90 -1.32 0.17
C ASP A 2 -4.28 -0.69 -0.05
N VAL A 3 -4.80 0.05 0.93
CA VAL A 3 -6.07 0.80 0.79
C VAL A 3 -5.98 1.87 -0.29
N ILE A 4 -4.87 2.62 -0.34
CA ILE A 4 -4.65 3.67 -1.35
C ILE A 4 -4.53 3.06 -2.75
N TYR A 5 -3.79 1.95 -2.86
CA TYR A 5 -3.69 1.19 -4.10
C TYR A 5 -5.07 0.71 -4.58
N ALA A 6 -5.83 0.07 -3.69
CA ALA A 6 -7.17 -0.43 -4.03
C ALA A 6 -8.11 0.70 -4.42
N TYR A 7 -8.05 1.86 -3.76
CA TYR A 7 -8.84 3.04 -4.10
C TYR A 7 -8.55 3.55 -5.52
N PHE A 8 -7.29 3.82 -5.88
CA PHE A 8 -6.95 4.31 -7.20
C PHE A 8 -7.12 3.26 -8.30
N ASN A 9 -6.95 1.98 -7.97
CA ASN A 9 -7.27 0.88 -8.87
C ASN A 9 -8.78 0.77 -9.14
N TYR A 10 -9.62 0.99 -8.11
CA TYR A 10 -11.07 1.08 -8.29
C TYR A 10 -11.44 2.21 -9.25
N LEU A 11 -10.91 3.43 -9.04
CA LEU A 11 -11.18 4.57 -9.91
C LEU A 11 -10.74 4.33 -11.37
N SER A 12 -9.59 3.67 -11.56
CA SER A 12 -9.08 3.30 -12.88
C SER A 12 -9.99 2.28 -13.57
N THR A 13 -10.45 1.29 -12.84
CA THR A 13 -11.37 0.27 -13.34
C THR A 13 -12.75 0.86 -13.64
N GLN A 14 -13.22 1.79 -12.80
CA GLN A 14 -14.48 2.51 -13.03
C GLN A 14 -14.40 3.36 -14.31
N ALA A 15 -13.31 4.09 -14.51
CA ALA A 15 -13.10 4.88 -15.74
C ALA A 15 -13.07 3.98 -16.99
N SER A 16 -12.45 2.81 -16.89
CA SER A 16 -12.46 1.81 -17.97
C SER A 16 -13.88 1.29 -18.23
N LEU A 17 -14.67 1.06 -17.18
CA LEU A 17 -16.07 0.65 -17.33
C LEU A 17 -16.90 1.72 -18.03
N GLU A 18 -16.78 2.97 -17.62
CA GLU A 18 -17.48 4.11 -18.22
C GLU A 18 -17.13 4.27 -19.71
N SER A 19 -15.83 4.18 -20.05
CA SER A 19 -15.36 4.24 -21.44
C SER A 19 -15.90 3.07 -22.27
N THR A 20 -15.91 1.84 -21.72
CA THR A 20 -16.44 0.66 -22.40
C THR A 20 -17.97 0.74 -22.58
N GLN A 21 -18.69 1.33 -21.63
CA GLN A 21 -20.13 1.59 -21.77
C GLN A 21 -20.44 2.58 -22.89
N GLN A 22 -19.66 3.69 -22.97
CA GLN A 22 -19.77 4.66 -24.05
C GLN A 22 -19.46 4.02 -25.42
N LYS A 23 -18.44 3.16 -25.49
CA LYS A 23 -18.14 2.37 -26.69
C LYS A 23 -19.36 1.51 -27.10
N LYS A 24 -19.99 0.81 -26.15
CA LYS A 24 -21.19 0.01 -26.41
C LYS A 24 -22.33 0.83 -26.97
N GLU A 25 -22.58 2.03 -26.42
CA GLU A 25 -23.63 2.95 -26.93
C GLU A 25 -23.38 3.33 -28.39
N GLN A 26 -22.13 3.64 -28.74
CA GLN A 26 -21.74 3.94 -30.13
C GLN A 26 -21.95 2.71 -31.06
N LEU A 27 -21.56 1.52 -30.59
CA LEU A 27 -21.77 0.27 -31.35
C LEU A 27 -23.27 -0.03 -31.58
N LEU A 28 -24.12 0.20 -30.58
CA LEU A 28 -25.58 0.02 -30.71
C LEU A 28 -26.18 1.01 -31.69
N ALA A 29 -25.77 2.26 -31.66
CA ALA A 29 -26.20 3.28 -32.62
C ALA A 29 -25.81 2.90 -34.06
N GLU A 30 -24.57 2.41 -34.23
CA GLU A 30 -24.05 1.98 -35.50
C GLU A 30 -24.76 0.70 -36.01
N ARG A 31 -25.04 -0.28 -35.12
CA ARG A 31 -25.84 -1.45 -35.48
C ARG A 31 -27.19 -1.04 -36.03
N HIS A 32 -27.89 -0.13 -35.36
CA HIS A 32 -29.21 0.34 -35.82
C HIS A 32 -29.11 0.98 -37.21
N ARG A 33 -28.07 1.75 -37.49
CA ARG A 33 -27.84 2.34 -38.82
C ARG A 33 -27.60 1.25 -39.89
N LEU A 34 -26.73 0.26 -39.59
CA LEU A 34 -26.44 -0.84 -40.52
C LEU A 34 -27.66 -1.74 -40.77
N GLU A 35 -28.53 -1.98 -39.77
CA GLU A 35 -29.81 -2.70 -39.94
C GLU A 35 -30.71 -1.99 -40.97
N GLN A 36 -30.80 -0.66 -40.94
CA GLN A 36 -31.54 0.14 -41.92
C GLN A 36 -30.93 0.01 -43.32
N PHE A 37 -29.61 0.09 -43.47
CA PHE A 37 -28.94 -0.10 -44.75
C PHE A 37 -29.05 -1.53 -45.30
N PHE A 38 -29.01 -2.53 -44.43
CA PHE A 38 -29.18 -3.92 -44.77
C PHE A 38 -30.59 -4.19 -45.33
N SER A 39 -31.62 -3.55 -44.75
CA SER A 39 -33.03 -3.71 -45.22
C SER A 39 -33.26 -3.23 -46.66
N VAL A 40 -32.40 -2.33 -47.15
CA VAL A 40 -32.43 -1.81 -48.54
C VAL A 40 -31.33 -2.39 -49.44
N GLY A 41 -30.58 -3.39 -48.92
CA GLY A 41 -29.50 -4.08 -49.68
C GLY A 41 -28.22 -3.28 -49.87
N ALA A 42 -28.00 -2.19 -49.07
CA ALA A 42 -26.88 -1.31 -49.20
C ALA A 42 -25.60 -1.77 -48.41
N VAL A 43 -25.77 -2.74 -47.52
CA VAL A 43 -24.65 -3.36 -46.74
C VAL A 43 -24.84 -4.89 -46.74
N THR A 44 -23.73 -5.60 -46.48
CA THR A 44 -23.73 -7.08 -46.46
C THR A 44 -24.11 -7.59 -45.07
N GLU A 45 -24.59 -8.84 -44.99
CA GLU A 45 -24.89 -9.54 -43.74
C GLU A 45 -23.60 -9.69 -42.88
N ASP A 46 -22.43 -9.91 -43.49
CA ASP A 46 -21.13 -10.00 -42.83
C ASP A 46 -20.78 -8.72 -42.02
N GLU A 47 -21.08 -7.54 -42.59
CA GLU A 47 -20.90 -6.27 -41.88
C GLU A 47 -21.79 -6.14 -40.66
N LEU A 48 -23.05 -6.58 -40.74
CA LEU A 48 -23.97 -6.61 -39.62
C LEU A 48 -23.53 -7.61 -38.55
N GLN A 49 -23.07 -8.80 -38.94
CA GLN A 49 -22.60 -9.81 -37.98
C GLN A 49 -21.33 -9.37 -37.24
N LYS A 50 -20.42 -8.64 -37.88
CA LYS A 50 -19.21 -8.09 -37.25
C LYS A 50 -19.55 -7.11 -36.14
N ILE A 51 -20.50 -6.20 -36.35
CA ILE A 51 -20.87 -5.25 -35.30
C ILE A 51 -21.60 -5.95 -34.15
N ILE A 52 -22.46 -6.93 -34.44
CA ILE A 52 -23.13 -7.75 -33.40
C ILE A 52 -22.05 -8.45 -32.55
N SER A 53 -21.06 -9.09 -33.18
CA SER A 53 -19.96 -9.74 -32.49
C SER A 53 -19.17 -8.76 -31.59
N SER A 54 -18.92 -7.53 -32.08
CA SER A 54 -18.24 -6.48 -31.30
C SER A 54 -19.06 -6.01 -30.09
N ILE A 55 -20.39 -5.94 -30.21
CA ILE A 55 -21.30 -5.63 -29.10
C ILE A 55 -21.25 -6.72 -28.04
N GLU A 56 -21.30 -7.99 -28.45
CA GLU A 56 -21.26 -9.11 -27.49
C GLU A 56 -19.90 -9.19 -26.78
N GLN A 57 -18.81 -8.97 -27.49
CA GLN A 57 -17.49 -8.85 -26.84
C GLN A 57 -17.46 -7.70 -25.82
N THR A 58 -18.00 -6.54 -26.20
CA THR A 58 -18.08 -5.39 -25.28
C THR A 58 -18.97 -5.67 -24.06
N ASN A 59 -20.02 -6.50 -24.21
CA ASN A 59 -20.81 -6.96 -23.08
C ASN A 59 -19.99 -7.82 -22.11
N VAL A 60 -19.16 -8.72 -22.62
CA VAL A 60 -18.24 -9.53 -21.80
C VAL A 60 -17.23 -8.64 -21.07
N ASP A 61 -16.66 -7.64 -21.76
CA ASP A 61 -15.71 -6.69 -21.17
C ASP A 61 -16.36 -5.90 -20.02
N ILE A 62 -17.58 -5.41 -20.20
CA ILE A 62 -18.38 -4.73 -19.15
C ILE A 62 -18.61 -5.65 -17.95
N LEU A 63 -18.98 -6.90 -18.15
CA LEU A 63 -19.19 -7.87 -17.06
C LEU A 63 -17.87 -8.14 -16.32
N THR A 64 -16.78 -8.28 -17.04
CA THR A 64 -15.44 -8.48 -16.48
C THR A 64 -15.02 -7.29 -15.61
N LEU A 65 -15.21 -6.06 -16.10
CA LEU A 65 -14.90 -4.84 -15.36
C LEU A 65 -15.77 -4.70 -14.11
N LYS A 66 -17.06 -5.01 -14.19
CA LYS A 66 -17.96 -5.02 -13.02
C LYS A 66 -17.52 -6.06 -11.98
N ASN A 67 -17.13 -7.24 -12.40
CA ASN A 67 -16.61 -8.27 -11.50
C ASN A 67 -15.31 -7.81 -10.83
N THR A 68 -14.41 -7.16 -11.58
CA THR A 68 -13.18 -6.57 -11.03
C THR A 68 -13.49 -5.50 -9.99
N LEU A 69 -14.44 -4.59 -10.24
CA LEU A 69 -14.89 -3.59 -9.28
C LEU A 69 -15.41 -4.23 -7.99
N ASN A 70 -16.23 -5.29 -8.10
CA ASN A 70 -16.74 -6.02 -6.94
C ASN A 70 -15.59 -6.64 -6.13
N ASN A 71 -14.60 -7.24 -6.80
CA ASN A 71 -13.45 -7.85 -6.13
C ASN A 71 -12.60 -6.79 -5.42
N ILE A 72 -12.40 -5.61 -6.03
CA ILE A 72 -11.70 -4.49 -5.38
C ILE A 72 -12.51 -3.98 -4.17
N SER A 73 -13.83 -3.86 -4.29
CA SER A 73 -14.70 -3.46 -3.18
C SER A 73 -14.63 -4.45 -2.01
N ASN A 74 -14.65 -5.76 -2.30
CA ASN A 74 -14.47 -6.80 -1.27
C ASN A 74 -13.08 -6.72 -0.61
N THR A 75 -12.04 -6.41 -1.40
CA THR A 75 -10.68 -6.20 -0.87
C THR A 75 -10.64 -4.98 0.07
N LEU A 76 -11.29 -3.88 -0.31
CA LEU A 76 -11.38 -2.69 0.54
C LEU A 76 -12.16 -2.98 1.82
N GLU A 77 -13.29 -3.68 1.72
CA GLU A 77 -14.08 -4.10 2.89
C GLU A 77 -13.24 -4.98 3.83
N TYR A 78 -12.44 -5.91 3.29
CA TYR A 78 -11.50 -6.71 4.08
C TYR A 78 -10.43 -5.86 4.77
N LEU A 79 -9.87 -4.86 4.07
CA LEU A 79 -8.81 -4.01 4.61
C LEU A 79 -9.31 -3.00 5.65
N THR A 80 -10.55 -2.52 5.51
CA THR A 80 -11.13 -1.47 6.38
C THR A 80 -12.09 -2.02 7.42
N ALA A 81 -12.46 -3.31 7.33
CA ALA A 81 -13.51 -3.97 8.12
C ALA A 81 -14.90 -3.34 7.98
N GLU A 82 -15.09 -2.44 7.03
CA GLU A 82 -16.36 -1.76 6.74
C GLU A 82 -16.61 -1.67 5.24
N ARG A 83 -17.86 -1.71 4.83
CA ARG A 83 -18.23 -1.48 3.44
C ARG A 83 -18.20 0.01 3.13
N VAL A 84 -17.18 0.43 2.40
CA VAL A 84 -16.95 1.84 2.06
C VAL A 84 -17.57 2.17 0.71
N GLU A 85 -18.34 3.26 0.65
CA GLU A 85 -18.78 3.85 -0.61
C GLU A 85 -17.65 4.69 -1.20
N ILE A 86 -17.12 4.27 -2.35
CA ILE A 86 -15.98 4.94 -2.98
C ILE A 86 -16.50 6.12 -3.80
N LYS A 87 -16.03 7.33 -3.43
CA LYS A 87 -16.32 8.58 -4.15
C LYS A 87 -15.07 9.07 -4.87
N GLN A 88 -15.26 9.68 -6.03
CA GLN A 88 -14.20 10.37 -6.77
C GLN A 88 -13.85 11.68 -6.06
N GLY A 89 -12.61 12.14 -6.23
CA GLY A 89 -12.20 13.50 -5.85
C GLY A 89 -11.06 13.57 -4.86
N SER A 90 -10.57 12.45 -4.33
CA SER A 90 -9.36 12.48 -3.49
C SER A 90 -8.12 12.68 -4.35
N SER A 91 -7.31 13.68 -4.00
CA SER A 91 -5.99 13.92 -4.59
C SER A 91 -4.93 13.92 -3.50
N ILE A 92 -3.69 13.59 -3.88
CA ILE A 92 -2.57 13.61 -2.97
C ILE A 92 -1.76 14.87 -3.23
N VAL A 93 -1.70 15.73 -2.20
CA VAL A 93 -0.87 16.93 -2.24
C VAL A 93 0.57 16.50 -2.01
N PHE A 94 1.35 16.61 -3.06
CA PHE A 94 2.78 16.41 -3.03
C PHE A 94 3.47 17.77 -3.16
N GLN A 95 4.12 18.23 -2.09
CA GLN A 95 5.06 19.33 -2.16
C GLN A 95 6.43 18.73 -2.40
N ASP A 96 7.10 19.14 -3.45
CA ASP A 96 8.45 18.70 -3.83
C ASP A 96 9.49 19.28 -2.84
N ALA A 97 9.26 19.03 -1.56
CA ALA A 97 10.12 19.43 -0.47
C ALA A 97 11.08 18.29 -0.20
N GLN A 98 12.31 18.44 -0.66
CA GLN A 98 13.50 17.60 -0.45
C GLN A 98 13.90 17.46 1.03
N LYS A 99 12.97 17.33 1.96
CA LYS A 99 13.26 16.94 3.32
C LYS A 99 13.02 15.45 3.43
N GLU A 100 14.09 14.70 3.22
CA GLU A 100 14.20 13.32 3.65
C GLU A 100 13.88 13.28 5.16
N GLN A 101 12.62 13.02 5.53
CA GLN A 101 12.26 12.73 6.91
C GLN A 101 12.67 11.27 7.15
N GLN A 102 13.18 11.02 8.33
CA GLN A 102 13.61 9.67 8.67
C GLN A 102 12.37 8.82 8.92
N ARG A 103 12.23 7.73 8.18
CA ARG A 103 11.10 6.77 8.29
C ARG A 103 10.99 6.25 9.72
N PHE A 104 9.76 6.13 10.24
CA PHE A 104 9.50 5.68 11.60
C PHE A 104 9.98 4.26 11.89
N ASP A 105 9.98 3.37 10.90
CA ASP A 105 10.53 2.03 11.03
C ASP A 105 12.05 2.04 11.21
N ILE A 106 12.77 2.93 10.54
CA ILE A 106 14.22 3.13 10.72
C ILE A 106 14.52 3.70 12.10
N LEU A 107 13.71 4.67 12.58
CA LEU A 107 13.82 5.19 13.95
C LEU A 107 13.60 4.09 14.99
N ALA A 108 12.60 3.26 14.81
CA ALA A 108 12.34 2.11 15.70
C ALA A 108 13.51 1.11 15.73
N LEU A 109 14.14 0.85 14.58
CA LEU A 109 15.35 0.02 14.52
C LEU A 109 16.56 0.68 15.19
N GLU A 110 16.72 2.00 15.10
CA GLU A 110 17.77 2.73 15.83
C GLU A 110 17.60 2.58 17.34
N GLU A 111 16.39 2.71 17.86
CA GLU A 111 16.11 2.48 19.27
C GLU A 111 16.31 1.01 19.67
N SER A 112 15.98 0.05 18.80
CA SER A 112 16.26 -1.37 19.01
C SER A 112 17.77 -1.65 19.12
N VAL A 113 18.59 -0.98 18.31
CA VAL A 113 20.07 -1.08 18.39
C VAL A 113 20.57 -0.50 19.70
N LYS A 114 20.05 0.66 20.16
CA LYS A 114 20.39 1.23 21.46
C LYS A 114 20.02 0.30 22.62
N SER A 115 18.82 -0.30 22.56
CA SER A 115 18.39 -1.30 23.55
C SER A 115 19.36 -2.49 23.60
N ALA A 116 19.73 -3.06 22.46
CA ALA A 116 20.69 -4.16 22.41
C ALA A 116 22.09 -3.78 22.91
N GLN A 117 22.50 -2.53 22.72
CA GLN A 117 23.75 -1.99 23.29
C GLN A 117 23.69 -1.94 24.82
N GLU A 118 22.58 -1.47 25.39
CA GLU A 118 22.40 -1.43 26.83
C GLU A 118 22.27 -2.85 27.43
N GLU A 119 21.64 -3.76 26.73
CA GLU A 119 21.61 -5.20 27.11
C GLU A 119 23.03 -5.78 27.19
N ALA A 120 23.90 -5.42 26.25
CA ALA A 120 25.32 -5.82 26.29
C ALA A 120 26.08 -5.18 27.48
N ASN A 121 25.73 -3.97 27.86
CA ASN A 121 26.29 -3.29 29.06
C ASN A 121 25.77 -3.95 30.35
N ILE A 122 24.47 -4.29 30.40
CA ILE A 122 23.86 -5.05 31.51
C ILE A 122 24.52 -6.42 31.64
N ALA A 123 24.76 -7.13 30.55
CA ALA A 123 25.48 -8.42 30.60
C ALA A 123 26.89 -8.27 31.19
N LYS A 124 27.62 -7.21 30.87
CA LYS A 124 28.93 -6.92 31.46
C LYS A 124 28.86 -6.65 32.97
N SER A 125 27.74 -6.05 33.44
CA SER A 125 27.55 -5.76 34.87
C SER A 125 27.46 -7.03 35.72
N ALA A 126 27.16 -8.19 35.14
CA ALA A 126 27.16 -9.46 35.84
C ALA A 126 28.54 -9.91 36.37
N HIS A 127 29.63 -9.27 35.95
CA HIS A 127 30.94 -9.42 36.56
C HIS A 127 31.12 -8.63 37.87
N LEU A 128 30.22 -7.69 38.17
CA LEU A 128 30.25 -6.84 39.34
C LEU A 128 29.38 -7.39 40.48
N PRO A 129 29.69 -7.03 41.77
CA PRO A 129 28.81 -7.39 42.88
C PRO A 129 27.46 -6.66 42.78
N THR A 130 26.39 -7.37 43.14
CA THR A 130 25.05 -6.79 43.28
C THR A 130 24.76 -6.49 44.74
N PHE A 131 24.37 -5.26 45.05
CA PHE A 131 23.93 -4.82 46.37
C PHE A 131 22.41 -4.69 46.38
N LYS A 132 21.79 -5.27 47.42
CA LYS A 132 20.34 -5.18 47.65
C LYS A 132 20.11 -4.68 49.07
N ILE A 133 19.29 -3.65 49.20
CA ILE A 133 18.69 -3.19 50.46
C ILE A 133 17.26 -3.59 50.46
N GLU A 134 16.83 -4.27 51.51
CA GLU A 134 15.45 -4.74 51.68
C GLU A 134 14.98 -4.31 53.08
N ASP A 135 13.83 -3.60 53.13
CA ASP A 135 13.13 -3.25 54.36
C ASP A 135 11.82 -4.01 54.38
N THR A 136 11.69 -4.87 55.39
CA THR A 136 10.50 -5.69 55.56
C THR A 136 9.83 -5.38 56.88
N TYR A 137 8.66 -4.78 56.83
CA TYR A 137 7.80 -4.59 57.98
C TYR A 137 6.78 -5.73 58.05
N SER A 138 6.82 -6.49 59.15
CA SER A 138 5.90 -7.61 59.40
C SER A 138 5.10 -7.32 60.68
N ARG A 139 3.82 -7.51 60.59
CA ARG A 139 2.92 -7.50 61.74
C ARG A 139 2.32 -8.89 61.91
N PHE A 140 2.51 -9.47 63.08
CA PHE A 140 1.95 -10.79 63.42
C PHE A 140 1.39 -10.79 64.84
N LYS A 141 0.34 -11.59 65.06
CA LYS A 141 -0.25 -11.84 66.33
C LYS A 141 -0.24 -13.33 66.58
N ASN A 142 0.38 -13.75 67.68
CA ASN A 142 0.39 -15.17 68.09
C ASN A 142 -0.55 -15.33 69.30
N ASP A 143 -1.59 -16.17 69.15
CA ASP A 143 -2.42 -16.60 70.28
C ASP A 143 -1.92 -17.95 70.77
N TYR A 144 -1.27 -17.98 71.94
CA TYR A 144 -0.81 -19.20 72.60
C TYR A 144 -1.85 -19.69 73.60
N ALA A 145 -2.22 -20.99 73.51
CA ALA A 145 -3.16 -21.64 74.44
C ALA A 145 -2.61 -21.77 75.89
N ASN A 146 -1.29 -21.55 76.10
CA ASN A 146 -0.63 -21.59 77.41
C ASN A 146 0.34 -20.40 77.51
N ASN A 147 0.12 -19.48 78.40
CA ASN A 147 0.87 -18.22 78.62
C ASN A 147 2.31 -18.41 79.17
N ALA A 148 2.94 -19.58 78.99
CA ALA A 148 4.26 -19.82 79.55
C ALA A 148 5.42 -19.29 78.74
N TRP A 149 5.20 -18.82 77.50
CA TRP A 149 6.22 -18.26 76.58
C TRP A 149 5.68 -17.07 75.83
N GLU A 150 5.39 -15.98 76.51
CA GLU A 150 5.05 -14.71 75.87
C GLU A 150 6.29 -14.04 75.31
N SER A 151 6.53 -14.26 74.01
CA SER A 151 7.34 -13.38 73.21
C SER A 151 6.37 -12.60 72.29
N ASP A 152 5.76 -11.57 72.84
CA ASP A 152 4.83 -10.69 72.12
C ASP A 152 5.63 -9.77 71.17
N LYS A 153 6.05 -10.31 70.02
CA LYS A 153 6.55 -9.46 68.92
C LYS A 153 5.40 -9.22 67.93
N GLU A 154 4.55 -8.26 68.21
CA GLU A 154 3.42 -7.92 67.32
C GLU A 154 3.90 -7.22 66.03
N ASN A 155 5.00 -6.51 66.09
CA ASN A 155 5.54 -5.75 64.98
C ASN A 155 7.07 -6.02 64.87
N GLN A 156 7.50 -6.29 63.68
CA GLN A 156 8.93 -6.50 63.37
C GLN A 156 9.27 -5.66 62.13
N ASN A 157 10.28 -4.81 62.25
CA ASN A 157 10.90 -4.18 61.11
C ASN A 157 12.32 -4.74 60.93
N THR A 158 12.61 -5.21 59.76
CA THR A 158 13.89 -5.84 59.43
C THR A 158 14.50 -5.17 58.18
N ILE A 159 15.62 -4.48 58.39
CA ILE A 159 16.41 -3.90 57.32
C ILE A 159 17.59 -4.83 57.05
N VAL A 160 17.66 -5.35 55.81
CA VAL A 160 18.75 -6.21 55.35
C VAL A 160 19.52 -5.57 54.24
N LEU A 161 20.83 -5.43 54.41
CA LEU A 161 21.75 -5.13 53.32
C LEU A 161 22.45 -6.41 52.91
N SER A 162 22.29 -6.81 51.68
CA SER A 162 22.95 -8.01 51.11
C SER A 162 23.84 -7.62 49.95
N MET A 163 24.96 -8.31 49.83
CA MET A 163 25.89 -8.23 48.70
C MET A 163 26.07 -9.63 48.12
N GLN A 164 25.90 -9.78 46.83
CA GLN A 164 26.14 -11.04 46.13
C GLN A 164 27.15 -10.82 45.02
N TRP A 165 28.22 -11.57 45.02
CA TRP A 165 29.27 -11.51 43.99
C TRP A 165 29.63 -12.91 43.52
N LYS A 166 29.46 -13.15 42.20
CA LYS A 166 29.84 -14.40 41.59
C LYS A 166 31.29 -14.37 41.16
N LEU A 167 32.19 -14.90 41.98
CA LEU A 167 33.63 -14.89 41.74
C LEU A 167 34.10 -15.84 40.65
N PHE A 168 33.36 -16.96 40.46
CA PHE A 168 33.68 -17.97 39.46
C PHE A 168 32.43 -18.69 38.98
N ASP A 169 32.26 -18.80 37.64
CA ASP A 169 31.08 -19.40 37.01
C ASP A 169 31.39 -20.22 35.75
N PHE A 170 32.63 -20.76 35.69
CA PHE A 170 33.09 -21.58 34.55
C PHE A 170 32.93 -20.90 33.18
N GLY A 171 32.99 -19.55 33.13
CA GLY A 171 32.90 -18.77 31.89
C GLY A 171 31.50 -18.43 31.43
N SER A 172 30.45 -18.82 32.19
CA SER A 172 29.06 -18.56 31.84
C SER A 172 28.76 -17.08 31.64
N THR A 173 29.22 -16.19 32.53
CA THR A 173 29.05 -14.74 32.39
C THR A 173 29.77 -14.21 31.15
N SER A 174 31.01 -14.65 30.88
CA SER A 174 31.76 -14.26 29.68
C SER A 174 31.06 -14.69 28.38
N ALA A 175 30.48 -15.91 28.36
CA ALA A 175 29.71 -16.38 27.24
C ALA A 175 28.42 -15.56 27.03
N SER A 176 27.73 -15.18 28.11
CA SER A 176 26.55 -14.32 28.06
C SER A 176 26.88 -12.93 27.55
N VAL A 177 28.00 -12.33 27.97
CA VAL A 177 28.50 -11.04 27.45
C VAL A 177 28.77 -11.13 25.94
N GLN A 178 29.46 -12.19 25.51
CA GLN A 178 29.72 -12.40 24.09
C GLN A 178 28.42 -12.56 23.28
N ALA A 179 27.45 -13.31 23.80
CA ALA A 179 26.14 -13.49 23.16
C ALA A 179 25.42 -12.14 23.00
N ALA A 180 25.36 -11.31 24.07
CA ALA A 180 24.75 -9.99 24.02
C ALA A 180 25.48 -9.05 23.04
N GLN A 181 26.82 -9.06 23.00
CA GLN A 181 27.60 -8.31 22.02
C GLN A 181 27.33 -8.74 20.58
N LYS A 182 27.18 -10.04 20.32
CA LYS A 182 26.81 -10.56 18.99
C LYS A 182 25.41 -10.16 18.59
N ASN A 183 24.46 -10.12 19.54
CA ASN A 183 23.10 -9.63 19.30
C ASN A 183 23.12 -8.12 18.92
N TYR A 184 23.87 -7.30 19.65
CA TYR A 184 24.07 -5.89 19.30
C TYR A 184 24.64 -5.71 17.88
N LEU A 185 25.69 -6.47 17.52
CA LEU A 185 26.26 -6.43 16.16
C LEU A 185 25.27 -6.87 15.09
N ALA A 186 24.47 -7.90 15.37
CA ALA A 186 23.42 -8.36 14.45
C ALA A 186 22.37 -7.26 14.22
N LYS A 187 21.88 -6.61 15.31
CA LYS A 187 20.92 -5.49 15.22
C LYS A 187 21.51 -4.27 14.51
N SER A 188 22.78 -3.95 14.74
CA SER A 188 23.49 -2.87 14.05
C SER A 188 23.61 -3.15 12.53
N SER A 189 23.89 -4.40 12.16
CA SER A 189 23.97 -4.80 10.75
C SER A 189 22.59 -4.79 10.08
N GLU A 190 21.53 -5.20 10.78
CA GLU A 190 20.15 -5.12 10.33
C GLU A 190 19.74 -3.67 10.05
N LEU A 191 20.06 -2.73 10.97
CA LEU A 191 19.82 -1.30 10.79
C LEU A 191 20.54 -0.76 9.55
N ALA A 192 21.82 -1.11 9.38
CA ALA A 192 22.60 -0.66 8.22
C ALA A 192 21.99 -1.16 6.91
N TYR A 193 21.58 -2.42 6.86
CA TYR A 193 20.90 -3.01 5.72
C TYR A 193 19.58 -2.29 5.39
N GLU A 194 18.70 -2.10 6.39
CA GLU A 194 17.39 -1.45 6.17
C GLU A 194 17.54 0.03 5.79
N LYS A 195 18.56 0.75 6.28
CA LYS A 195 18.88 2.11 5.80
C LYS A 195 19.26 2.12 4.31
N HIS A 196 20.10 1.19 3.88
CA HIS A 196 20.45 1.08 2.45
C HIS A 196 19.24 0.72 1.59
N LYS A 197 18.42 -0.21 2.06
CA LYS A 197 17.18 -0.62 1.40
C LYS A 197 16.19 0.55 1.29
N ALA A 198 15.97 1.32 2.36
CA ALA A 198 15.10 2.50 2.36
C ALA A 198 15.54 3.53 1.30
N LYS A 199 16.86 3.80 1.20
CA LYS A 199 17.41 4.68 0.18
C LYS A 199 17.15 4.16 -1.25
N ALA A 200 17.33 2.86 -1.46
CA ALA A 200 17.05 2.25 -2.77
C ALA A 200 15.55 2.28 -3.11
N SER A 201 14.68 2.00 -2.14
CA SER A 201 13.21 2.09 -2.29
C SER A 201 12.76 3.51 -2.64
N TYR A 202 13.27 4.52 -1.95
CA TYR A 202 13.00 5.93 -2.29
C TYR A 202 13.40 6.26 -3.73
N GLN A 203 14.62 5.88 -4.15
CA GLN A 203 15.07 6.12 -5.52
C GLN A 203 14.19 5.42 -6.56
N SER A 204 13.75 4.20 -6.26
CA SER A 204 12.83 3.45 -7.12
C SER A 204 11.45 4.13 -7.19
N ALA A 205 10.90 4.57 -6.05
CA ALA A 205 9.63 5.29 -6.00
C ALA A 205 9.69 6.61 -6.78
N TYR A 206 10.78 7.36 -6.64
CA TYR A 206 10.99 8.60 -7.40
C TYR A 206 11.03 8.35 -8.90
N ASN A 207 11.77 7.34 -9.37
CA ASN A 207 11.83 6.97 -10.78
C ASN A 207 10.45 6.51 -11.30
N SER A 208 9.68 5.78 -10.49
CA SER A 208 8.32 5.35 -10.83
C SER A 208 7.37 6.55 -10.96
N TYR A 209 7.46 7.53 -10.05
CA TYR A 209 6.69 8.76 -10.13
C TYR A 209 7.02 9.56 -11.41
N GLN A 210 8.30 9.74 -11.74
CA GLN A 210 8.72 10.40 -12.97
C GLN A 210 8.21 9.68 -14.22
N THR A 211 8.25 8.35 -14.21
CA THR A 211 7.71 7.52 -15.28
C THR A 211 6.20 7.68 -15.42
N ALA A 212 5.47 7.73 -14.30
CA ALA A 212 4.02 7.94 -14.30
C ALA A 212 3.65 9.33 -14.86
N LEU A 213 4.42 10.38 -14.53
CA LEU A 213 4.24 11.71 -15.12
C LEU A 213 4.44 11.70 -16.65
N ALA A 214 5.48 11.04 -17.13
CA ALA A 214 5.73 10.91 -18.56
C ALA A 214 4.61 10.14 -19.28
N LYS A 215 4.03 9.12 -18.64
CA LYS A 215 2.89 8.38 -19.19
C LYS A 215 1.66 9.26 -19.40
N ILE A 216 1.40 10.26 -18.54
CA ILE A 216 0.29 11.20 -18.74
C ILE A 216 0.45 11.94 -20.08
N GLU A 217 1.63 12.49 -20.34
CA GLU A 217 1.86 13.25 -21.58
C GLU A 217 1.76 12.34 -22.81
N ALA A 218 2.29 11.13 -22.74
CA ALA A 218 2.15 10.13 -23.81
C ALA A 218 0.68 9.75 -24.06
N ASN A 219 -0.11 9.50 -23.00
CA ASN A 219 -1.52 9.13 -23.14
C ASN A 219 -2.39 10.32 -23.58
N LYS A 220 -2.07 11.56 -23.20
CA LYS A 220 -2.73 12.76 -23.76
C LYS A 220 -2.49 12.86 -25.27
N ALA A 221 -1.26 12.66 -25.72
CA ALA A 221 -0.94 12.67 -27.14
C ALA A 221 -1.65 11.53 -27.89
N LYS A 222 -1.66 10.33 -27.30
CA LYS A 222 -2.38 9.17 -27.85
C LYS A 222 -3.88 9.44 -27.98
N LEU A 223 -4.52 9.94 -26.93
CA LEU A 223 -5.96 10.26 -26.96
C LEU A 223 -6.27 11.28 -28.06
N ARG A 224 -5.49 12.36 -28.15
CA ARG A 224 -5.68 13.37 -29.19
C ARG A 224 -5.56 12.79 -30.60
N ALA A 225 -4.54 11.93 -30.84
CA ALA A 225 -4.34 11.27 -32.11
C ALA A 225 -5.49 10.31 -32.46
N SER A 226 -5.93 9.48 -31.50
CA SER A 226 -7.01 8.51 -31.72
C SER A 226 -8.37 9.21 -31.91
N GLU A 227 -8.64 10.31 -31.21
CA GLU A 227 -9.84 11.13 -31.46
C GLU A 227 -9.86 11.72 -32.88
N MET A 228 -8.76 12.30 -33.33
CA MET A 228 -8.64 12.81 -34.71
C MET A 228 -8.80 11.69 -35.75
N THR A 229 -8.17 10.55 -35.53
CA THR A 229 -8.30 9.39 -36.41
C THR A 229 -9.72 8.88 -36.44
N TYR A 230 -10.37 8.74 -35.30
CA TYR A 230 -11.77 8.29 -35.21
C TYR A 230 -12.70 9.25 -36.00
N GLU A 231 -12.60 10.55 -35.79
CA GLU A 231 -13.44 11.54 -36.51
C GLU A 231 -13.24 11.48 -38.03
N LEU A 232 -12.00 11.30 -38.49
CA LEU A 232 -11.70 11.15 -39.92
C LEU A 232 -12.25 9.84 -40.48
N VAL A 233 -12.02 8.73 -39.78
CA VAL A 233 -12.48 7.39 -40.20
C VAL A 233 -14.01 7.34 -40.18
N LYS A 234 -14.66 7.91 -39.19
CA LYS A 234 -16.12 8.00 -39.09
C LYS A 234 -16.73 8.72 -40.30
N LYS A 235 -16.16 9.86 -40.71
CA LYS A 235 -16.61 10.60 -41.93
C LYS A 235 -16.42 9.76 -43.20
N LYS A 236 -15.25 9.12 -43.37
CA LYS A 236 -14.97 8.24 -44.51
C LYS A 236 -15.89 7.02 -44.56
N PHE A 237 -16.20 6.43 -43.40
CA PHE A 237 -17.11 5.31 -43.27
C PHE A 237 -18.55 5.70 -43.66
N GLN A 238 -19.02 6.88 -43.23
CA GLN A 238 -20.33 7.41 -43.62
C GLN A 238 -20.43 7.69 -45.12
N GLN A 239 -19.32 7.94 -45.80
CA GLN A 239 -19.21 8.12 -47.25
C GLN A 239 -18.96 6.80 -48.02
N GLY A 240 -18.86 5.66 -47.32
CA GLY A 240 -18.58 4.35 -47.94
C GLY A 240 -17.12 4.20 -48.42
N ILE A 241 -16.18 5.05 -48.02
CA ILE A 241 -14.77 5.06 -48.48
C ILE A 241 -13.95 4.00 -47.71
N VAL A 242 -14.27 3.73 -46.45
CA VAL A 242 -13.61 2.72 -45.61
C VAL A 242 -14.63 1.68 -45.13
N ASN A 243 -14.14 0.48 -44.86
CA ASN A 243 -14.97 -0.61 -44.40
C ASN A 243 -15.31 -0.52 -42.89
N ASN A 244 -16.26 -1.33 -42.46
CA ASN A 244 -16.71 -1.41 -41.07
C ASN A 244 -15.58 -1.79 -40.09
N VAL A 245 -14.66 -2.67 -40.47
CA VAL A 245 -13.54 -3.10 -39.61
C VAL A 245 -12.66 -1.90 -39.22
N THR A 246 -12.25 -1.08 -40.20
CA THR A 246 -11.47 0.13 -39.97
C THR A 246 -12.19 1.12 -39.05
N TYR A 247 -13.52 1.23 -39.16
CA TYR A 247 -14.32 2.06 -38.26
C TYR A 247 -14.31 1.51 -36.83
N LEU A 248 -14.56 0.21 -36.66
CA LEU A 248 -14.58 -0.43 -35.35
C LEU A 248 -13.22 -0.38 -34.64
N ASP A 249 -12.13 -0.51 -35.39
CA ASP A 249 -10.77 -0.38 -34.86
C ASP A 249 -10.51 1.04 -34.35
N ALA A 250 -10.83 2.05 -35.15
CA ALA A 250 -10.68 3.46 -34.75
C ALA A 250 -11.55 3.84 -33.55
N LEU A 251 -12.77 3.29 -33.47
CA LEU A 251 -13.68 3.46 -32.34
C LEU A 251 -13.09 2.84 -31.07
N SER A 252 -12.58 1.61 -31.16
CA SER A 252 -11.96 0.90 -30.06
C SER A 252 -10.76 1.66 -29.53
N GLU A 253 -9.86 2.08 -30.44
CA GLU A 253 -8.63 2.78 -30.07
C GLU A 253 -8.89 4.11 -29.37
N LYS A 254 -9.93 4.86 -29.77
CA LYS A 254 -10.36 6.09 -29.10
C LYS A 254 -10.75 5.84 -27.64
N PHE A 255 -11.64 4.86 -27.38
CA PHE A 255 -12.12 4.56 -26.04
C PHE A 255 -11.05 3.93 -25.16
N ASP A 256 -10.18 3.10 -25.73
CA ASP A 256 -9.04 2.53 -25.04
C ASP A 256 -8.04 3.63 -24.63
N ALA A 257 -7.77 4.60 -25.51
CA ALA A 257 -6.91 5.74 -25.19
C ALA A 257 -7.51 6.64 -24.09
N GLN A 258 -8.84 6.83 -24.08
CA GLN A 258 -9.54 7.57 -23.04
C GLN A 258 -9.41 6.90 -21.67
N ALA A 259 -9.64 5.59 -21.60
CA ALA A 259 -9.47 4.79 -20.37
C ALA A 259 -8.01 4.81 -19.89
N GLN A 260 -7.04 4.67 -20.81
CA GLN A 260 -5.61 4.69 -20.48
C GLN A 260 -5.16 6.04 -19.91
N LEU A 261 -5.66 7.16 -20.41
CA LEU A 261 -5.35 8.47 -19.84
C LEU A 261 -5.85 8.59 -18.39
N GLN A 262 -7.08 8.17 -18.13
CA GLN A 262 -7.63 8.22 -16.77
C GLN A 262 -6.89 7.30 -15.81
N THR A 263 -6.52 6.12 -16.27
CA THR A 263 -5.67 5.19 -15.52
C THR A 263 -4.31 5.80 -15.19
N ALA A 264 -3.69 6.49 -16.16
CA ALA A 264 -2.40 7.14 -15.93
C ALA A 264 -2.49 8.31 -14.94
N LEU A 265 -3.61 9.06 -14.92
CA LEU A 265 -3.85 10.10 -13.91
C LEU A 265 -3.96 9.51 -12.51
N ASN A 266 -4.73 8.44 -12.34
CA ASN A 266 -4.87 7.73 -11.06
C ASN A 266 -3.55 7.09 -10.61
N GLU A 267 -2.75 6.57 -11.55
CA GLU A 267 -1.43 6.01 -11.27
C GLU A 267 -0.48 7.05 -10.69
N VAL A 268 -0.49 8.28 -11.21
CA VAL A 268 0.33 9.37 -10.65
C VAL A 268 -0.06 9.67 -9.20
N GLU A 269 -1.36 9.72 -8.89
CA GLU A 269 -1.81 9.94 -7.51
C GLU A 269 -1.33 8.80 -6.58
N TYR A 270 -1.41 7.55 -7.03
CA TYR A 270 -0.86 6.42 -6.28
C TYR A 270 0.66 6.54 -6.09
N GLN A 271 1.41 6.88 -7.15
CA GLN A 271 2.87 7.02 -7.05
C GLN A 271 3.30 8.18 -6.15
N LYS A 272 2.51 9.26 -6.05
CA LYS A 272 2.72 10.31 -5.04
C LYS A 272 2.63 9.74 -3.61
N ALA A 273 1.61 8.90 -3.35
CA ALA A 273 1.47 8.26 -2.04
C ALA A 273 2.65 7.35 -1.71
N VAL A 274 3.10 6.56 -2.70
CA VAL A 274 4.28 5.69 -2.53
C VAL A 274 5.52 6.52 -2.20
N LEU A 275 5.71 7.62 -2.91
CA LEU A 275 6.87 8.49 -2.70
C LEU A 275 6.84 9.16 -1.32
N LEU A 276 5.69 9.68 -0.86
CA LEU A 276 5.51 10.23 0.48
C LEU A 276 5.82 9.18 1.56
N TYR A 277 5.35 7.95 1.38
CA TYR A 277 5.64 6.84 2.29
C TYR A 277 7.14 6.54 2.38
N GLU A 278 7.84 6.48 1.24
CA GLU A 278 9.27 6.21 1.20
C GLU A 278 10.10 7.41 1.72
N MET A 279 9.54 8.63 1.71
CA MET A 279 10.13 9.82 2.34
C MET A 279 9.95 9.84 3.87
N GLY A 280 9.07 9.00 4.42
CA GLY A 280 8.74 8.98 5.84
C GLY A 280 7.68 10.01 6.25
N GLU A 281 6.96 10.58 5.29
CA GLU A 281 5.89 11.53 5.57
C GLU A 281 4.56 10.84 5.89
N GLU A 282 3.76 11.49 6.72
CA GLU A 282 2.43 10.98 7.07
C GLU A 282 1.43 11.25 5.95
N ILE A 283 0.99 10.19 5.27
CA ILE A 283 0.09 10.29 4.11
C ILE A 283 -1.28 10.88 4.49
N LYS A 284 -1.76 10.63 5.72
CA LYS A 284 -3.07 11.09 6.18
C LYS A 284 -3.24 12.61 6.08
N GLY A 285 -2.17 13.38 6.30
CA GLY A 285 -2.18 14.84 6.14
C GLY A 285 -2.09 15.34 4.70
N ALA A 286 -1.73 14.47 3.75
CA ALA A 286 -1.55 14.80 2.35
C ALA A 286 -2.78 14.48 1.47
N ILE A 287 -3.81 13.82 2.00
CA ILE A 287 -5.06 13.49 1.28
C ILE A 287 -6.02 14.67 1.39
N GLN A 288 -6.46 15.20 0.23
CA GLN A 288 -7.50 16.23 0.08
C GLN A 288 -8.73 15.66 -0.61
#